data_a86eb818880f9005f45f869eeba95b76
#
_entry.id   a86eb818880f9005f45f869eeba95b76
#
_cell.length_a   1.000
_cell.length_b   1.000
_cell.length_c   1.000
_cell.angle_alpha   90.00
_cell.angle_beta   90.00
_cell.angle_gamma   90.00
#
_symmetry.space_group_name_H-M   'P 1'
#
loop_
_entity.id
_entity.type
_entity.pdbx_description
1 polymer ?
#
loop_
_entity_poly.entity_id
_entity_poly.type
_entity_poly.pdbx_seq_one_letter_code
_entity_poly.pdbx_strand_id
1 'polypeptide(L)'
;MSSSRASPNSKVKTVPGRPWLFGGGSDVGRERAHNEDAILVDGERKLVVLADGMGGYQAGEVASQLAVDVVRDDSSHLDISEADLGRVDPDTGISVAMRQLRGAIEKANNRICSVARGREELNGMGTTIVAARFYDGRVGIAHVGDSRCYRLRERVLEQLTRDHSYVQDQLEKGLISEEDAKNSPQKNLITRALGIDAIAEADVKEYRTRPGDLYLLCSDGLSDLVDDEAIQTVLATEKAPGDHIKFLIDKANTNGGRDNISVIIVRVGDPPLADLWWQKFLKKPTDK
;
A
#
# COMPACT_ATOMS: atom_id res chain seq x y z
N MET A 1 46.12 -53.23 10.05
CA MET A 1 45.69 -52.44 8.88
C MET A 1 44.28 -51.96 9.17
N SER A 2 44.18 -50.74 9.66
CA SER A 2 42.91 -50.12 10.07
C SER A 2 42.48 -49.14 9.00
N SER A 3 41.36 -49.44 8.36
CA SER A 3 40.78 -48.57 7.33
C SER A 3 39.74 -47.63 7.97
N SER A 4 40.11 -46.38 8.11
CA SER A 4 39.21 -45.32 8.53
C SER A 4 38.25 -44.93 7.39
N ARG A 5 36.95 -45.21 7.56
CA ARG A 5 35.92 -44.65 6.69
C ARG A 5 35.57 -43.23 7.12
N ALA A 6 35.85 -42.27 6.28
CA ALA A 6 35.42 -40.89 6.43
C ALA A 6 33.89 -40.80 6.14
N SER A 7 33.14 -40.25 7.08
CA SER A 7 31.74 -39.91 6.92
C SER A 7 31.59 -38.72 5.95
N PRO A 8 30.67 -38.74 5.00
CA PRO A 8 30.39 -37.59 4.16
C PRO A 8 29.62 -36.53 4.99
N ASN A 9 30.28 -35.42 5.23
CA ASN A 9 29.73 -34.24 5.85
C ASN A 9 28.81 -33.55 4.80
N SER A 10 27.52 -33.91 4.74
CA SER A 10 26.56 -33.24 3.89
C SER A 10 26.25 -31.84 4.46
N LYS A 11 26.98 -30.84 3.97
CA LYS A 11 26.60 -29.44 4.16
C LYS A 11 25.23 -29.23 3.54
N VAL A 12 24.19 -29.18 4.37
CA VAL A 12 22.88 -28.70 3.95
C VAL A 12 23.07 -27.23 3.55
N LYS A 13 23.04 -26.94 2.25
CA LYS A 13 22.96 -25.55 1.78
C LYS A 13 21.58 -25.04 2.18
N THR A 14 21.53 -24.19 3.19
CA THR A 14 20.35 -23.39 3.49
C THR A 14 20.16 -22.45 2.30
N VAL A 15 19.09 -22.65 1.53
CA VAL A 15 18.67 -21.67 0.50
C VAL A 15 18.22 -20.45 1.29
N PRO A 16 18.82 -19.26 1.08
CA PRO A 16 18.33 -18.04 1.72
C PRO A 16 16.85 -17.86 1.37
N GLY A 17 16.01 -17.58 2.36
CA GLY A 17 14.62 -17.23 2.14
C GLY A 17 14.51 -15.98 1.23
N ARG A 18 13.39 -15.82 0.53
CA ARG A 18 13.14 -14.62 -0.28
C ARG A 18 13.05 -13.42 0.63
N PRO A 19 13.84 -12.34 0.41
CA PRO A 19 13.75 -11.15 1.25
C PRO A 19 12.45 -10.39 0.97
N TRP A 20 11.97 -9.68 1.98
CA TRP A 20 11.00 -8.62 1.78
C TRP A 20 11.67 -7.49 0.99
N LEU A 21 10.98 -6.97 -0.02
CA LEU A 21 11.46 -5.85 -0.82
C LEU A 21 10.40 -4.74 -0.83
N PHE A 22 10.86 -3.55 -0.53
CA PHE A 22 10.04 -2.33 -0.52
C PHE A 22 10.64 -1.33 -1.48
N GLY A 23 9.82 -0.66 -2.24
CA GLY A 23 10.23 0.43 -3.11
C GLY A 23 9.10 1.43 -3.30
N GLY A 24 9.46 2.68 -3.55
CA GLY A 24 8.52 3.74 -3.87
C GLY A 24 9.15 4.76 -4.80
N GLY A 25 8.33 5.42 -5.61
CA GLY A 25 8.71 6.49 -6.50
C GLY A 25 7.53 7.41 -6.76
N SER A 26 7.83 8.68 -6.98
CA SER A 26 6.85 9.72 -7.31
C SER A 26 7.44 10.62 -8.39
N ASP A 27 6.60 11.04 -9.32
CA ASP A 27 6.95 11.93 -10.45
C ASP A 27 5.88 13.02 -10.60
N VAL A 28 6.29 14.23 -10.93
CA VAL A 28 5.36 15.35 -11.07
C VAL A 28 4.40 15.19 -12.27
N GLY A 29 4.69 14.28 -13.18
CA GLY A 29 3.98 14.18 -14.44
C GLY A 29 4.49 15.14 -15.51
N ARG A 30 3.64 15.40 -16.54
CA ARG A 30 4.00 16.27 -17.67
C ARG A 30 3.23 17.58 -17.69
N GLU A 31 2.11 17.65 -16.99
CA GLU A 31 1.19 18.80 -17.03
C GLU A 31 1.18 19.61 -15.73
N ARG A 32 1.52 18.98 -14.59
CA ARG A 32 1.53 19.65 -13.29
C ARG A 32 2.84 20.41 -13.07
N ALA A 33 2.76 21.54 -12.34
CA ALA A 33 3.94 22.34 -11.98
C ALA A 33 4.60 21.86 -10.70
N HIS A 34 3.83 21.27 -9.79
CA HIS A 34 4.25 20.80 -8.47
C HIS A 34 3.78 19.38 -8.24
N ASN A 35 4.46 18.68 -7.36
CA ASN A 35 4.03 17.35 -6.91
C ASN A 35 3.33 17.47 -5.57
N GLU A 36 2.04 17.19 -5.55
CA GLU A 36 1.20 17.23 -4.35
C GLU A 36 1.02 15.84 -3.71
N ASP A 37 1.60 14.79 -4.33
CA ASP A 37 1.66 13.45 -3.75
C ASP A 37 2.74 13.36 -2.67
N ALA A 38 2.48 12.57 -1.63
CA ALA A 38 3.46 12.20 -0.63
C ALA A 38 3.49 10.69 -0.41
N ILE A 39 4.69 10.11 -0.24
CA ILE A 39 4.86 8.68 -0.01
C ILE A 39 5.76 8.38 1.19
N LEU A 40 5.47 7.29 1.89
CA LEU A 40 6.32 6.69 2.92
C LEU A 40 6.59 5.23 2.59
N VAL A 41 7.86 4.85 2.66
CA VAL A 41 8.30 3.45 2.55
C VAL A 41 9.16 3.12 3.76
N ASP A 42 8.56 2.56 4.80
CA ASP A 42 9.25 2.12 6.02
C ASP A 42 9.37 0.59 6.03
N GLY A 43 10.48 0.10 5.50
CA GLY A 43 10.75 -1.35 5.43
C GLY A 43 11.00 -1.99 6.79
N GLU A 44 11.47 -1.25 7.79
CA GLU A 44 11.73 -1.77 9.14
C GLU A 44 10.41 -2.06 9.86
N ARG A 45 9.45 -1.15 9.76
CA ARG A 45 8.12 -1.31 10.34
C ARG A 45 7.16 -2.02 9.41
N LYS A 46 7.59 -2.34 8.18
CA LYS A 46 6.77 -2.91 7.11
C LYS A 46 5.48 -2.10 6.90
N LEU A 47 5.62 -0.77 6.90
CA LEU A 47 4.57 0.21 6.71
C LEU A 47 4.83 1.00 5.43
N VAL A 48 3.81 1.12 4.61
CA VAL A 48 3.85 1.98 3.43
C VAL A 48 2.60 2.86 3.40
N VAL A 49 2.76 4.10 2.97
CA VAL A 49 1.67 5.08 2.90
C VAL A 49 1.83 5.90 1.62
N LEU A 50 0.73 6.16 0.95
CA LEU A 50 0.63 7.08 -0.18
C LEU A 50 -0.53 8.01 0.08
N ALA A 51 -0.35 9.28 -0.18
CA ALA A 51 -1.35 10.34 -0.06
C ALA A 51 -1.26 11.23 -1.29
N ASP A 52 -2.39 11.48 -1.94
CA ASP A 52 -2.56 12.34 -3.11
C ASP A 52 -3.25 13.62 -2.65
N GLY A 53 -2.51 14.72 -2.74
CA GLY A 53 -2.92 16.01 -2.21
C GLY A 53 -3.74 16.81 -3.19
N MET A 54 -4.77 17.47 -2.68
CA MET A 54 -5.63 18.35 -3.46
C MET A 54 -5.82 19.70 -2.77
N GLY A 55 -5.87 20.77 -3.57
CA GLY A 55 -6.11 22.13 -3.08
C GLY A 55 -5.52 23.18 -4.01
N GLY A 56 -5.84 24.45 -3.77
CA GLY A 56 -5.24 25.55 -4.52
C GLY A 56 -3.79 25.85 -4.08
N TYR A 57 -2.96 26.32 -5.00
CA TYR A 57 -1.52 26.65 -4.78
C TYR A 57 -0.70 25.46 -4.26
N GLN A 58 -0.25 25.48 -3.02
CA GLN A 58 0.55 24.42 -2.37
C GLN A 58 -0.23 23.69 -1.27
N ALA A 59 -1.54 23.87 -1.23
CA ALA A 59 -2.36 23.35 -0.14
C ALA A 59 -2.43 21.80 -0.17
N GLY A 60 -2.48 21.19 -1.36
CA GLY A 60 -2.44 19.75 -1.53
C GLY A 60 -1.15 19.12 -1.03
N GLU A 61 0.02 19.68 -1.39
CA GLU A 61 1.33 19.23 -0.91
C GLU A 61 1.43 19.23 0.62
N VAL A 62 0.91 20.29 1.27
CA VAL A 62 0.89 20.37 2.74
C VAL A 62 -0.02 19.31 3.34
N ALA A 63 -1.19 19.07 2.75
CA ALA A 63 -2.15 18.07 3.25
C ALA A 63 -1.60 16.65 3.14
N SER A 64 -1.08 16.25 1.99
CA SER A 64 -0.52 14.92 1.75
C SER A 64 0.70 14.65 2.63
N GLN A 65 1.60 15.63 2.76
CA GLN A 65 2.77 15.49 3.62
C GLN A 65 2.39 15.36 5.10
N LEU A 66 1.42 16.17 5.58
CA LEU A 66 0.90 16.04 6.94
C LEU A 66 0.29 14.67 7.21
N ALA A 67 -0.48 14.14 6.25
CA ALA A 67 -1.09 12.82 6.39
C ALA A 67 -0.03 11.73 6.56
N VAL A 68 0.98 11.72 5.69
CA VAL A 68 2.09 10.76 5.74
C VAL A 68 2.89 10.89 7.04
N ASP A 69 3.23 12.11 7.46
CA ASP A 69 4.01 12.38 8.66
C ASP A 69 3.28 11.91 9.93
N VAL A 70 1.99 12.19 10.06
CA VAL A 70 1.19 11.75 11.21
C VAL A 70 1.12 10.23 11.30
N VAL A 71 0.91 9.53 10.18
CA VAL A 71 0.87 8.06 10.18
C VAL A 71 2.23 7.46 10.53
N ARG A 72 3.33 8.04 10.01
CA ARG A 72 4.69 7.65 10.36
C ARG A 72 4.95 7.80 11.86
N ASP A 73 4.66 8.98 12.40
CA ASP A 73 4.96 9.33 13.79
C ASP A 73 4.11 8.49 14.76
N ASP A 74 2.81 8.33 14.50
CA ASP A 74 1.95 7.45 15.31
C ASP A 74 2.45 6.01 15.35
N SER A 75 2.97 5.52 14.22
CA SER A 75 3.54 4.17 14.11
C SER A 75 4.91 4.03 14.78
N SER A 76 5.66 5.12 14.96
CA SER A 76 7.00 5.11 15.56
C SER A 76 6.99 5.02 17.09
N HIS A 77 5.93 5.49 17.73
CA HIS A 77 5.82 5.56 19.18
C HIS A 77 5.47 4.22 19.87
N LEU A 78 5.21 3.17 19.09
CA LEU A 78 4.73 1.90 19.61
C LEU A 78 5.75 0.80 19.28
N ASP A 79 6.56 0.43 20.28
CA ASP A 79 7.41 -0.77 20.24
C ASP A 79 6.53 -2.02 20.47
N ILE A 80 5.73 -2.36 19.44
CA ILE A 80 4.79 -3.48 19.47
C ILE A 80 5.31 -4.59 18.56
N SER A 81 5.38 -5.81 19.08
CA SER A 81 5.77 -6.97 18.28
C SER A 81 4.78 -7.27 17.15
N GLU A 82 5.25 -7.91 16.06
CA GLU A 82 4.36 -8.32 14.96
C GLU A 82 3.21 -9.23 15.45
N ALA A 83 3.48 -10.11 16.42
CA ALA A 83 2.47 -10.99 17.01
C ALA A 83 1.39 -10.20 17.76
N ASP A 84 1.78 -9.15 18.50
CA ASP A 84 0.83 -8.28 19.18
C ASP A 84 0.01 -7.42 18.21
N LEU A 85 0.61 -7.01 17.10
CA LEU A 85 -0.11 -6.33 16.01
C LEU A 85 -1.24 -7.20 15.45
N GLY A 86 -1.01 -8.50 15.34
CA GLY A 86 -1.98 -9.49 14.87
C GLY A 86 -3.06 -9.86 15.88
N ARG A 87 -2.93 -9.44 17.15
CA ARG A 87 -3.92 -9.75 18.19
C ARG A 87 -5.24 -9.07 17.89
N VAL A 88 -6.29 -9.89 17.83
CA VAL A 88 -7.66 -9.44 17.54
C VAL A 88 -8.38 -9.10 18.84
N ASP A 89 -9.03 -7.96 18.85
CA ASP A 89 -9.94 -7.55 19.92
C ASP A 89 -11.20 -8.41 19.85
N PRO A 90 -11.57 -9.12 20.93
CA PRO A 90 -12.70 -10.06 20.92
C PRO A 90 -14.05 -9.37 20.72
N ASP A 91 -14.20 -8.10 21.12
CA ASP A 91 -15.46 -7.36 21.06
C ASP A 91 -15.70 -6.77 19.67
N THR A 92 -14.63 -6.31 19.00
CA THR A 92 -14.72 -5.61 17.71
C THR A 92 -14.34 -6.49 16.52
N GLY A 93 -13.64 -7.61 16.75
CA GLY A 93 -13.10 -8.45 15.69
C GLY A 93 -11.95 -7.80 14.90
N ILE A 94 -11.43 -6.66 15.34
CA ILE A 94 -10.41 -5.86 14.65
C ILE A 94 -9.05 -6.10 15.29
N SER A 95 -8.01 -6.31 14.47
CA SER A 95 -6.65 -6.47 14.97
C SER A 95 -6.09 -5.15 15.53
N VAL A 96 -5.08 -5.25 16.39
CA VAL A 96 -4.36 -4.09 16.93
C VAL A 96 -3.83 -3.22 15.80
N ALA A 97 -3.22 -3.83 14.77
CA ALA A 97 -2.69 -3.12 13.62
C ALA A 97 -3.76 -2.31 12.87
N MET A 98 -4.93 -2.90 12.64
CA MET A 98 -6.04 -2.23 11.96
C MET A 98 -6.58 -1.05 12.77
N ARG A 99 -6.71 -1.22 14.08
CA ARG A 99 -7.12 -0.14 14.98
C ARG A 99 -6.10 1.00 14.99
N GLN A 100 -4.79 0.67 14.96
CA GLN A 100 -3.73 1.68 14.87
C GLN A 100 -3.79 2.45 13.55
N LEU A 101 -3.90 1.78 12.39
CA LEU A 101 -4.00 2.45 11.11
C LEU A 101 -5.22 3.38 11.05
N ARG A 102 -6.38 2.91 11.52
CA ARG A 102 -7.59 3.76 11.59
C ARG A 102 -7.36 4.98 12.46
N GLY A 103 -6.84 4.79 13.67
CA GLY A 103 -6.58 5.90 14.60
C GLY A 103 -5.53 6.88 14.07
N ALA A 104 -4.52 6.42 13.36
CA ALA A 104 -3.52 7.26 12.72
C ALA A 104 -4.14 8.15 11.62
N ILE A 105 -5.02 7.57 10.79
CA ILE A 105 -5.76 8.31 9.75
C ILE A 105 -6.70 9.35 10.35
N GLU A 106 -7.43 9.00 11.43
CA GLU A 106 -8.27 9.95 12.16
C GLU A 106 -7.45 11.12 12.74
N LYS A 107 -6.27 10.84 13.30
CA LYS A 107 -5.33 11.87 13.77
C LYS A 107 -4.82 12.74 12.62
N ALA A 108 -4.50 12.14 11.47
CA ALA A 108 -4.08 12.86 10.27
C ALA A 108 -5.19 13.83 9.82
N ASN A 109 -6.43 13.36 9.70
CA ASN A 109 -7.57 14.21 9.38
C ASN A 109 -7.70 15.40 10.33
N ASN A 110 -7.70 15.14 11.65
CA ASN A 110 -7.79 16.18 12.65
C ASN A 110 -6.65 17.20 12.55
N ARG A 111 -5.43 16.74 12.23
CA ARG A 111 -4.26 17.60 12.06
C ARG A 111 -4.40 18.50 10.83
N ILE A 112 -4.82 17.95 9.69
CA ILE A 112 -5.05 18.70 8.46
C ILE A 112 -6.14 19.75 8.67
N CYS A 113 -7.30 19.36 9.21
CA CYS A 113 -8.39 20.29 9.53
C CYS A 113 -7.96 21.42 10.49
N SER A 114 -7.11 21.10 11.46
CA SER A 114 -6.61 22.11 12.43
C SER A 114 -5.68 23.12 11.75
N VAL A 115 -4.79 22.66 10.86
CA VAL A 115 -3.86 23.53 10.12
C VAL A 115 -4.60 24.39 9.11
N ALA A 116 -5.57 23.82 8.39
CA ALA A 116 -6.40 24.57 7.42
C ALA A 116 -7.16 25.73 8.06
N ARG A 117 -7.76 25.52 9.24
CA ARG A 117 -8.49 26.58 9.97
C ARG A 117 -7.61 27.73 10.43
N GLY A 118 -6.31 27.49 10.60
CA GLY A 118 -5.37 28.49 11.10
C GLY A 118 -4.72 29.35 10.00
N ARG A 119 -4.94 29.01 8.72
CA ARG A 119 -4.27 29.68 7.58
C ARG A 119 -5.23 29.77 6.41
N GLU A 120 -5.56 31.00 6.01
CA GLU A 120 -6.50 31.27 4.91
C GLU A 120 -6.01 30.69 3.58
N GLU A 121 -4.68 30.72 3.34
CA GLU A 121 -4.04 30.18 2.14
C GLU A 121 -4.13 28.64 2.02
N LEU A 122 -4.44 27.95 3.12
CA LEU A 122 -4.59 26.49 3.18
C LEU A 122 -6.07 26.07 3.31
N ASN A 123 -6.99 27.01 3.16
CA ASN A 123 -8.42 26.70 3.28
C ASN A 123 -8.85 25.75 2.15
N GLY A 124 -9.55 24.69 2.52
CA GLY A 124 -10.00 23.65 1.57
C GLY A 124 -8.90 22.67 1.13
N MET A 125 -7.72 22.66 1.79
CA MET A 125 -6.75 21.61 1.55
C MET A 125 -7.29 20.26 1.97
N GLY A 126 -7.01 19.25 1.17
CA GLY A 126 -7.34 17.88 1.45
C GLY A 126 -6.36 16.90 0.83
N THR A 127 -6.51 15.64 1.16
CA THR A 127 -5.71 14.58 0.56
C THR A 127 -6.44 13.25 0.63
N THR A 128 -6.18 12.37 -0.34
CA THR A 128 -6.45 10.95 -0.20
C THR A 128 -5.46 10.34 0.78
N ILE A 129 -5.68 9.11 1.17
CA ILE A 129 -4.66 8.27 1.81
C ILE A 129 -4.94 6.80 1.52
N VAL A 130 -3.88 6.05 1.23
CA VAL A 130 -3.86 4.59 1.26
C VAL A 130 -2.64 4.13 2.02
N ALA A 131 -2.84 3.32 3.05
CA ALA A 131 -1.80 2.80 3.92
C ALA A 131 -1.88 1.29 4.01
N ALA A 132 -0.72 0.61 4.00
CA ALA A 132 -0.63 -0.83 4.18
C ALA A 132 0.45 -1.16 5.22
N ARG A 133 0.10 -1.95 6.24
CA ARG A 133 1.01 -2.48 7.25
C ARG A 133 1.03 -3.99 7.21
N PHE A 134 2.24 -4.56 7.10
CA PHE A 134 2.43 -6.01 7.04
C PHE A 134 2.91 -6.51 8.41
N TYR A 135 2.29 -7.58 8.89
CA TYR A 135 2.57 -8.18 10.19
C TYR A 135 2.02 -9.61 10.25
N ASP A 136 2.68 -10.49 10.96
CA ASP A 136 2.21 -11.85 11.28
C ASP A 136 1.53 -12.60 10.10
N GLY A 137 2.14 -12.57 8.91
CA GLY A 137 1.58 -13.20 7.71
C GLY A 137 0.29 -12.55 7.18
N ARG A 138 0.04 -11.29 7.54
CA ARG A 138 -1.12 -10.50 7.15
C ARG A 138 -0.71 -9.14 6.63
N VAL A 139 -1.63 -8.48 5.95
CA VAL A 139 -1.57 -7.05 5.63
C VAL A 139 -2.87 -6.39 6.05
N GLY A 140 -2.75 -5.34 6.85
CA GLY A 140 -3.83 -4.40 7.12
C GLY A 140 -3.76 -3.26 6.13
N ILE A 141 -4.87 -2.97 5.45
CA ILE A 141 -5.02 -1.88 4.49
C ILE A 141 -6.07 -0.92 5.02
N ALA A 142 -5.76 0.37 5.01
CA ALA A 142 -6.69 1.43 5.35
C ALA A 142 -6.62 2.52 4.28
N HIS A 143 -7.77 3.05 3.85
CA HIS A 143 -7.78 4.10 2.84
C HIS A 143 -8.97 5.07 3.00
N VAL A 144 -8.76 6.28 2.49
CA VAL A 144 -9.77 7.33 2.23
C VAL A 144 -9.43 7.97 0.89
N GLY A 145 -10.39 8.04 -0.03
CA GLY A 145 -10.21 8.57 -1.38
C GLY A 145 -10.17 7.48 -2.45
N ASP A 146 -9.59 7.79 -3.58
CA ASP A 146 -9.50 6.97 -4.78
C ASP A 146 -8.07 6.51 -5.13
N SER A 147 -7.09 6.84 -4.31
CA SER A 147 -5.80 6.15 -4.35
C SER A 147 -5.98 4.67 -4.04
N ARG A 148 -5.33 3.81 -4.82
CA ARG A 148 -5.64 2.39 -4.85
C ARG A 148 -4.56 1.52 -4.24
N CYS A 149 -4.96 0.36 -3.71
CA CYS A 149 -4.09 -0.74 -3.37
C CYS A 149 -4.49 -2.00 -4.15
N TYR A 150 -3.52 -2.60 -4.84
CA TYR A 150 -3.68 -3.85 -5.58
C TYR A 150 -2.82 -4.94 -4.98
N ARG A 151 -3.20 -6.21 -5.23
CA ARG A 151 -2.39 -7.39 -4.98
C ARG A 151 -2.22 -8.18 -6.26
N LEU A 152 -0.98 -8.50 -6.64
CA LEU A 152 -0.69 -9.53 -7.63
C LEU A 152 -0.35 -10.83 -6.90
N ARG A 153 -1.14 -11.88 -7.13
CA ARG A 153 -0.94 -13.25 -6.64
C ARG A 153 -1.15 -14.23 -7.77
N GLU A 154 -0.22 -15.15 -7.97
CA GLU A 154 -0.34 -16.16 -9.03
C GLU A 154 -0.63 -15.56 -10.41
N ARG A 155 -0.04 -14.40 -10.70
CA ARG A 155 -0.20 -13.60 -11.92
C ARG A 155 -1.58 -12.96 -12.12
N VAL A 156 -2.45 -12.98 -11.10
CA VAL A 156 -3.76 -12.32 -11.11
C VAL A 156 -3.66 -11.04 -10.29
N LEU A 157 -4.03 -9.91 -10.89
CA LEU A 157 -4.14 -8.61 -10.23
C LEU A 157 -5.54 -8.47 -9.63
N GLU A 158 -5.61 -8.00 -8.40
CA GLU A 158 -6.85 -7.75 -7.68
C GLU A 158 -6.76 -6.38 -7.00
N GLN A 159 -7.71 -5.49 -7.27
CA GLN A 159 -7.86 -4.25 -6.52
C GLN A 159 -8.45 -4.57 -5.14
N LEU A 160 -7.77 -4.17 -4.07
CA LEU A 160 -8.17 -4.45 -2.68
C LEU A 160 -8.92 -3.29 -2.03
N THR A 161 -8.71 -2.08 -2.51
CA THR A 161 -9.45 -0.86 -2.10
C THR A 161 -10.67 -0.66 -2.99
N ARG A 162 -11.63 0.09 -2.49
CA ARG A 162 -12.78 0.57 -3.25
C ARG A 162 -12.68 2.09 -3.33
N ASP A 163 -12.70 2.64 -4.53
CA ASP A 163 -12.57 4.08 -4.71
C ASP A 163 -13.74 4.83 -4.05
N HIS A 164 -13.43 5.85 -3.27
CA HIS A 164 -14.42 6.77 -2.77
C HIS A 164 -14.65 7.88 -3.81
N SER A 165 -15.25 7.50 -4.93
CA SER A 165 -15.55 8.40 -6.06
C SER A 165 -17.03 8.33 -6.43
N TYR A 166 -17.51 9.41 -7.06
CA TYR A 166 -18.89 9.50 -7.53
C TYR A 166 -19.22 8.39 -8.55
N VAL A 167 -18.30 8.13 -9.47
CA VAL A 167 -18.50 7.10 -10.50
C VAL A 167 -18.58 5.69 -9.91
N GLN A 168 -17.78 5.39 -8.89
CA GLN A 168 -17.82 4.12 -8.18
C GLN A 168 -19.17 3.92 -7.46
N ASP A 169 -19.69 4.96 -6.84
CA ASP A 169 -21.01 4.93 -6.20
C ASP A 169 -22.15 4.70 -7.21
N GLN A 170 -22.03 5.26 -8.43
CA GLN A 170 -23.01 5.04 -9.49
C GLN A 170 -22.94 3.62 -10.07
N LEU A 171 -21.72 3.09 -10.25
CA LEU A 171 -21.49 1.71 -10.70
C LEU A 171 -22.14 0.70 -9.75
N GLU A 172 -21.93 0.82 -8.45
CA GLU A 172 -22.49 -0.11 -7.46
C GLU A 172 -24.00 -0.05 -7.35
N LYS A 173 -24.58 1.11 -7.62
CA LYS A 173 -26.04 1.27 -7.72
C LYS A 173 -26.60 0.75 -9.04
N GLY A 174 -25.74 0.30 -9.97
CA GLY A 174 -26.12 -0.14 -11.31
C GLY A 174 -26.69 0.96 -12.20
N LEU A 175 -26.34 2.21 -11.91
CA LEU A 175 -26.86 3.39 -12.64
C LEU A 175 -26.03 3.72 -13.89
N ILE A 176 -24.78 3.27 -13.94
CA ILE A 176 -23.87 3.41 -15.08
C ILE A 176 -23.12 2.08 -15.32
N SER A 177 -22.64 1.89 -16.55
CA SER A 177 -21.75 0.78 -16.89
C SER A 177 -20.29 1.10 -16.54
N GLU A 178 -19.40 0.08 -16.53
CA GLU A 178 -17.96 0.28 -16.37
C GLU A 178 -17.38 1.17 -17.51
N GLU A 179 -17.91 1.05 -18.71
CA GLU A 179 -17.49 1.87 -19.85
C GLU A 179 -17.90 3.34 -19.66
N ASP A 180 -19.13 3.60 -19.19
CA ASP A 180 -19.59 4.95 -18.88
C ASP A 180 -18.77 5.56 -17.74
N ALA A 181 -18.42 4.79 -16.72
CA ALA A 181 -17.62 5.25 -15.60
C ALA A 181 -16.22 5.72 -16.06
N LYS A 182 -15.55 4.92 -16.91
CA LYS A 182 -14.21 5.27 -17.45
C LYS A 182 -14.22 6.55 -18.28
N ASN A 183 -15.32 6.80 -19.00
CA ASN A 183 -15.47 7.96 -19.89
C ASN A 183 -16.20 9.14 -19.22
N SER A 184 -16.58 9.02 -17.96
CA SER A 184 -17.33 10.06 -17.25
C SER A 184 -16.49 11.32 -17.05
N PRO A 185 -17.04 12.52 -17.30
CA PRO A 185 -16.40 13.79 -16.95
C PRO A 185 -16.27 13.97 -15.42
N GLN A 186 -16.97 13.18 -14.65
CA GLN A 186 -16.98 13.19 -13.19
C GLN A 186 -16.12 12.07 -12.57
N LYS A 187 -15.27 11.40 -13.36
CA LYS A 187 -14.45 10.27 -12.88
C LYS A 187 -13.53 10.64 -11.73
N ASN A 188 -13.00 11.88 -11.71
CA ASN A 188 -12.09 12.39 -10.68
C ASN A 188 -12.85 13.10 -9.53
N LEU A 189 -14.19 12.96 -9.45
CA LEU A 189 -14.95 13.52 -8.34
C LEU A 189 -14.92 12.54 -7.16
N ILE A 190 -14.04 12.82 -6.22
CA ILE A 190 -13.94 12.04 -4.98
C ILE A 190 -15.05 12.43 -4.00
N THR A 191 -15.53 11.45 -3.25
CA THR A 191 -16.63 11.61 -2.28
C THR A 191 -16.15 11.64 -0.83
N ARG A 192 -14.89 11.23 -0.58
CA ARG A 192 -14.25 11.25 0.74
C ARG A 192 -12.77 11.62 0.62
N ALA A 193 -12.32 12.52 1.50
CA ALA A 193 -10.91 12.92 1.62
C ALA A 193 -10.59 13.38 3.03
N LEU A 194 -9.32 13.33 3.42
CA LEU A 194 -8.85 13.92 4.66
C LEU A 194 -8.79 15.45 4.54
N GLY A 195 -9.09 16.14 5.63
CA GLY A 195 -9.00 17.60 5.72
C GLY A 195 -10.26 18.35 5.28
N ILE A 196 -11.21 17.67 4.63
CA ILE A 196 -12.47 18.27 4.13
C ILE A 196 -13.54 18.22 5.22
N ASP A 197 -13.82 17.05 5.74
CA ASP A 197 -14.82 16.85 6.79
C ASP A 197 -14.19 16.69 8.16
N ALA A 198 -14.94 17.06 9.20
CA ALA A 198 -14.48 16.91 10.57
C ALA A 198 -14.23 15.45 10.99
N ILE A 199 -14.91 14.51 10.34
CA ILE A 199 -14.75 13.08 10.53
C ILE A 199 -14.45 12.46 9.17
N ALA A 200 -13.32 11.79 9.06
CA ALA A 200 -12.97 10.99 7.88
C ALA A 200 -13.07 9.50 8.26
N GLU A 201 -14.05 8.81 7.72
CA GLU A 201 -14.21 7.37 7.91
C GLU A 201 -13.28 6.63 6.94
N ALA A 202 -12.24 6.01 7.49
CA ALA A 202 -11.36 5.15 6.72
C ALA A 202 -11.96 3.76 6.56
N ASP A 203 -12.02 3.28 5.32
CA ASP A 203 -12.26 1.88 5.05
C ASP A 203 -11.03 1.06 5.46
N VAL A 204 -11.25 -0.02 6.22
CA VAL A 204 -10.16 -0.87 6.74
C VAL A 204 -10.46 -2.33 6.44
N LYS A 205 -9.46 -3.03 5.87
CA LYS A 205 -9.55 -4.46 5.56
C LYS A 205 -8.24 -5.18 5.87
N GLU A 206 -8.34 -6.43 6.27
CA GLU A 206 -7.19 -7.29 6.56
C GLU A 206 -7.18 -8.50 5.63
N TYR A 207 -6.00 -8.84 5.09
CA TYR A 207 -5.81 -9.97 4.20
C TYR A 207 -4.63 -10.83 4.64
N ARG A 208 -4.68 -12.14 4.37
CA ARG A 208 -3.52 -13.02 4.51
C ARG A 208 -2.55 -12.80 3.36
N THR A 209 -1.27 -12.64 3.71
CA THR A 209 -0.18 -12.58 2.73
C THR A 209 0.38 -13.96 2.43
N ARG A 210 0.99 -14.12 1.25
CA ARG A 210 1.77 -15.30 0.86
C ARG A 210 3.14 -14.86 0.34
N PRO A 211 4.21 -15.63 0.59
CA PRO A 211 5.50 -15.36 -0.02
C PRO A 211 5.39 -15.22 -1.54
N GLY A 212 5.95 -14.14 -2.07
CA GLY A 212 5.90 -13.83 -3.51
C GLY A 212 4.74 -12.96 -3.94
N ASP A 213 3.75 -12.67 -3.08
CA ASP A 213 2.74 -11.64 -3.38
C ASP A 213 3.43 -10.30 -3.66
N LEU A 214 2.91 -9.57 -4.64
CA LEU A 214 3.25 -8.17 -4.86
C LEU A 214 2.04 -7.30 -4.49
N TYR A 215 2.29 -6.27 -3.70
CA TYR A 215 1.32 -5.22 -3.41
C TYR A 215 1.76 -3.94 -4.10
N LEU A 216 0.82 -3.28 -4.78
CA LEU A 216 1.01 -1.99 -5.43
C LEU A 216 0.06 -0.99 -4.76
N LEU A 217 0.61 0.13 -4.28
CA LEU A 217 -0.17 1.32 -3.93
C LEU A 217 0.12 2.39 -4.98
N CYS A 218 -0.91 3.11 -5.43
CA CYS A 218 -0.73 4.18 -6.41
C CYS A 218 -1.77 5.30 -6.25
N SER A 219 -1.38 6.51 -6.69
CA SER A 219 -2.32 7.61 -6.93
C SER A 219 -3.09 7.41 -8.24
N ASP A 220 -4.10 8.23 -8.47
CA ASP A 220 -4.93 8.21 -9.68
C ASP A 220 -4.14 8.55 -10.94
N GLY A 221 -3.06 9.35 -10.84
CA GLY A 221 -2.15 9.64 -11.94
C GLY A 221 -1.53 8.40 -12.59
N LEU A 222 -1.46 7.26 -11.87
CA LEU A 222 -1.13 5.98 -12.48
C LEU A 222 -2.38 5.32 -13.07
N SER A 223 -3.42 5.07 -12.26
CA SER A 223 -4.56 4.21 -12.63
C SER A 223 -5.48 4.84 -13.67
N ASP A 224 -5.44 6.15 -13.83
CA ASP A 224 -6.15 6.88 -14.90
C ASP A 224 -5.51 6.73 -16.27
N LEU A 225 -4.20 6.46 -16.30
CA LEU A 225 -3.41 6.43 -17.53
C LEU A 225 -2.89 5.03 -17.89
N VAL A 226 -2.88 4.11 -16.94
CA VAL A 226 -2.42 2.71 -17.13
C VAL A 226 -3.51 1.78 -16.61
N ASP A 227 -4.14 1.04 -17.51
CA ASP A 227 -5.20 0.10 -17.15
C ASP A 227 -4.68 -1.10 -16.34
N ASP A 228 -5.59 -1.79 -15.66
CA ASP A 228 -5.27 -2.92 -14.78
C ASP A 228 -4.57 -4.07 -15.52
N GLU A 229 -4.91 -4.30 -16.80
CA GLU A 229 -4.26 -5.35 -17.61
C GLU A 229 -2.78 -5.02 -17.89
N ALA A 230 -2.50 -3.75 -18.19
CA ALA A 230 -1.12 -3.28 -18.37
C ALA A 230 -0.34 -3.31 -17.03
N ILE A 231 -0.95 -2.90 -15.92
CA ILE A 231 -0.35 -3.00 -14.58
C ILE A 231 -0.03 -4.48 -14.28
N GLN A 232 -0.99 -5.38 -14.48
CA GLN A 232 -0.81 -6.82 -14.28
C GLN A 232 0.36 -7.35 -15.10
N THR A 233 0.42 -6.99 -16.37
CA THR A 233 1.49 -7.43 -17.29
C THR A 233 2.86 -7.01 -16.80
N VAL A 234 3.00 -5.77 -16.33
CA VAL A 234 4.25 -5.23 -15.77
C VAL A 234 4.64 -5.99 -14.52
N LEU A 235 3.73 -6.09 -13.54
CA LEU A 235 4.00 -6.71 -12.25
C LEU A 235 4.25 -8.22 -12.34
N ALA A 236 3.69 -8.90 -13.35
CA ALA A 236 3.89 -10.33 -13.57
C ALA A 236 5.29 -10.69 -14.07
N THR A 237 6.16 -9.72 -14.33
CA THR A 237 7.56 -9.95 -14.73
C THR A 237 8.45 -10.18 -13.50
N GLU A 238 9.52 -10.99 -13.67
CA GLU A 238 10.49 -11.29 -12.59
C GLU A 238 11.51 -10.15 -12.42
N LYS A 239 11.05 -8.93 -12.11
CA LYS A 239 11.89 -7.75 -11.91
C LYS A 239 11.93 -7.34 -10.44
N ALA A 240 12.90 -6.50 -10.08
CA ALA A 240 12.93 -5.85 -8.79
C ALA A 240 11.82 -4.78 -8.67
N PRO A 241 11.32 -4.46 -7.45
CA PRO A 241 10.32 -3.42 -7.27
C PRO A 241 10.69 -2.08 -7.92
N GLY A 242 11.96 -1.66 -7.83
CA GLY A 242 12.43 -0.41 -8.45
C GLY A 242 12.28 -0.36 -9.97
N ASP A 243 12.47 -1.49 -10.66
CA ASP A 243 12.28 -1.58 -12.12
C ASP A 243 10.79 -1.49 -12.50
N HIS A 244 9.91 -2.13 -11.71
CA HIS A 244 8.47 -2.03 -11.90
C HIS A 244 7.98 -0.60 -11.71
N ILE A 245 8.42 0.07 -10.62
CA ILE A 245 8.08 1.46 -10.31
C ILE A 245 8.46 2.37 -11.47
N LYS A 246 9.74 2.30 -11.89
CA LYS A 246 10.22 3.11 -13.00
C LYS A 246 9.40 2.88 -14.26
N PHE A 247 9.12 1.61 -14.61
CA PHE A 247 8.37 1.28 -15.80
C PHE A 247 6.92 1.80 -15.76
N LEU A 248 6.25 1.69 -14.60
CA LEU A 248 4.87 2.17 -14.44
C LEU A 248 4.80 3.69 -14.55
N ILE A 249 5.71 4.42 -13.89
CA ILE A 249 5.80 5.89 -13.97
C ILE A 249 6.10 6.32 -15.42
N ASP A 250 7.10 5.72 -16.06
CA ASP A 250 7.46 6.03 -17.45
C ASP A 250 6.27 5.78 -18.40
N LYS A 251 5.50 4.71 -18.16
CA LYS A 251 4.32 4.37 -18.98
C LYS A 251 3.19 5.39 -18.79
N ALA A 252 2.88 5.77 -17.56
CA ALA A 252 1.88 6.82 -17.28
C ALA A 252 2.29 8.16 -17.90
N ASN A 253 3.55 8.54 -17.78
CA ASN A 253 4.12 9.73 -18.42
C ASN A 253 4.02 9.68 -19.96
N THR A 254 4.25 8.51 -20.56
CA THR A 254 4.10 8.30 -22.01
C THR A 254 2.65 8.40 -22.47
N ASN A 255 1.71 8.00 -21.61
CA ASN A 255 0.27 8.08 -21.87
C ASN A 255 -0.33 9.47 -21.56
N GLY A 256 0.52 10.46 -21.29
CA GLY A 256 0.15 11.88 -21.13
C GLY A 256 0.67 12.53 -19.85
N GLY A 257 0.84 11.78 -18.75
CA GLY A 257 1.36 12.32 -17.49
C GLY A 257 0.58 13.51 -16.97
N ARG A 258 -0.76 13.43 -16.98
CA ARG A 258 -1.65 14.57 -16.73
C ARG A 258 -1.69 14.98 -15.26
N ASP A 259 -1.27 14.09 -14.38
CA ASP A 259 -1.23 14.30 -12.94
C ASP A 259 0.08 13.85 -12.32
N ASN A 260 0.24 14.07 -11.01
CA ASN A 260 1.31 13.49 -10.21
C ASN A 260 1.17 11.96 -10.19
N ILE A 261 2.27 11.24 -10.33
CA ILE A 261 2.27 9.79 -10.46
C ILE A 261 3.08 9.21 -9.33
N SER A 262 2.41 8.60 -8.36
CA SER A 262 3.08 7.94 -7.23
C SER A 262 2.79 6.45 -7.20
N VAL A 263 3.84 5.68 -6.92
CA VAL A 263 3.84 4.22 -6.94
C VAL A 263 4.65 3.68 -5.78
N ILE A 264 4.07 2.76 -5.01
CA ILE A 264 4.80 1.96 -4.02
C ILE A 264 4.60 0.49 -4.34
N ILE A 265 5.68 -0.29 -4.30
CA ILE A 265 5.61 -1.74 -4.49
C ILE A 265 6.25 -2.45 -3.31
N VAL A 266 5.53 -3.43 -2.76
CA VAL A 266 6.00 -4.32 -1.72
C VAL A 266 5.95 -5.75 -2.22
N ARG A 267 7.11 -6.46 -2.20
CA ARG A 267 7.17 -7.90 -2.41
C ARG A 267 7.25 -8.62 -1.07
N VAL A 268 6.31 -9.49 -0.80
CA VAL A 268 6.28 -10.33 0.39
C VAL A 268 7.40 -11.37 0.33
N GLY A 269 8.27 -11.33 1.34
CA GLY A 269 9.33 -12.32 1.52
C GLY A 269 8.85 -13.59 2.22
N ASP A 270 9.77 -14.55 2.36
CA ASP A 270 9.53 -15.74 3.16
C ASP A 270 9.52 -15.37 4.66
N PRO A 271 8.76 -16.09 5.50
CA PRO A 271 8.79 -15.89 6.94
C PRO A 271 10.19 -16.20 7.49
N PRO A 272 10.61 -15.57 8.62
CA PRO A 272 11.86 -15.87 9.26
C PRO A 272 11.99 -17.37 9.53
N LEU A 273 13.20 -17.92 9.35
CA LEU A 273 13.46 -19.36 9.57
C LEU A 273 13.09 -19.85 10.97
N ALA A 274 13.07 -18.95 11.97
CA ALA A 274 12.64 -19.25 13.32
C ALA A 274 11.17 -19.66 13.42
N ASP A 275 10.31 -19.09 12.55
CA ASP A 275 8.88 -19.36 12.54
C ASP A 275 8.54 -20.68 11.81
N LEU A 276 9.53 -21.31 11.20
CA LEU A 276 9.41 -22.60 10.51
C LEU A 276 9.80 -23.79 11.42
N TRP A 277 9.74 -23.63 12.74
CA TRP A 277 10.12 -24.67 13.72
C TRP A 277 9.43 -26.03 13.50
N TRP A 278 8.23 -26.03 12.96
CA TRP A 278 7.45 -27.24 12.62
C TRP A 278 8.06 -28.01 11.43
N GLN A 279 8.83 -27.38 10.54
CA GLN A 279 9.52 -28.08 9.44
C GLN A 279 10.60 -29.04 9.97
N LYS A 280 11.11 -28.83 11.18
CA LYS A 280 12.04 -29.75 11.82
C LYS A 280 11.41 -31.11 12.14
N PHE A 281 10.09 -31.19 12.21
CA PHE A 281 9.34 -32.43 12.49
C PHE A 281 8.88 -33.16 11.24
N LEU A 282 8.97 -32.56 10.05
CA LEU A 282 8.57 -33.21 8.79
C LEU A 282 9.66 -34.08 8.16
N LYS A 283 10.88 -34.06 8.69
CA LYS A 283 11.92 -35.01 8.29
C LYS A 283 11.79 -36.29 9.12
N LYS A 284 10.88 -37.17 8.74
CA LYS A 284 11.03 -38.59 9.12
C LYS A 284 12.08 -39.22 8.22
N PRO A 285 13.09 -39.86 8.78
CA PRO A 285 13.91 -40.77 8.01
C PRO A 285 13.11 -42.04 7.81
N THR A 286 12.67 -42.29 6.60
CA THR A 286 12.35 -43.65 6.15
C THR A 286 13.62 -44.14 5.53
N ASP A 287 14.32 -45.00 6.27
CA ASP A 287 15.14 -46.03 5.68
C ASP A 287 15.29 -47.16 6.71
N LYS A 288 14.64 -48.24 6.41
CA LYS A 288 15.08 -49.57 6.73
C LYS A 288 15.21 -50.32 5.42
#